data_8377be3a502d7081081ccd9c5df5090c
#
_entry.id   8377be3a502d7081081ccd9c5df5090c
#
_cell.length_a   1.000
_cell.length_b   1.000
_cell.length_c   1.000
_cell.angle_alpha   90.00
_cell.angle_beta   90.00
_cell.angle_gamma   90.00
#
_symmetry.space_group_name_H-M   'P 1'
#
loop_
_entity.id
_entity.type
_entity.pdbx_description
1 polymer ?
#
loop_
_entity_poly.entity_id
_entity_poly.type
_entity_poly.pdbx_seq_one_letter_code
_entity_poly.pdbx_strand_id
1 'polypeptide(L)'
;MKKFIAKIILLLVILFFVDELTGHLFKYMQYHSKGGDTGRMTYIADSMNEDILIFGSSRAIHHYDPKILEDSLQLSCYNCGRDGNGIIFSYGMYRLFRDRYSPKIIIYDVVQSFDLINEGNNEKYLDWLRYFYDKPGIDSIFADIDKSERYKMIPQMRRYNGKFIQITSDYIRPQQSDIKGYRPLEGIMKYEPIENNTPSKKSIRIDENKLKYFKMLIKDCKERNTKLIFMVSPKYKGNEDNTYKVIMQLAKAENIPFFYHYNDAEISPNKKYFEDSFHMNKYGAEIYTKKIIHEIRNCLK
;
A
#
# COMPACT_ATOMS: atom_id res chain seq x y z
N MET A 1 14.24 -23.07 -46.00
CA MET A 1 13.17 -22.21 -45.49
C MET A 1 12.19 -22.99 -44.61
N LYS A 2 11.47 -24.03 -45.13
CA LYS A 2 10.49 -24.81 -44.34
C LYS A 2 11.05 -25.40 -43.03
N LYS A 3 12.23 -26.03 -43.06
CA LYS A 3 12.90 -26.59 -41.85
C LYS A 3 13.30 -25.52 -40.84
N PHE A 4 13.66 -24.30 -41.26
CA PHE A 4 13.98 -23.17 -40.40
C PHE A 4 12.72 -22.65 -39.70
N ILE A 5 11.62 -22.45 -40.46
CA ILE A 5 10.32 -22.05 -39.90
C ILE A 5 9.83 -23.07 -38.88
N ALA A 6 9.92 -24.37 -39.20
CA ALA A 6 9.53 -25.43 -38.27
C ALA A 6 10.34 -25.39 -36.94
N LYS A 7 11.65 -25.07 -36.98
CA LYS A 7 12.46 -24.90 -35.76
C LYS A 7 12.03 -23.69 -34.94
N ILE A 8 11.68 -22.58 -35.59
CA ILE A 8 11.16 -21.39 -34.89
C ILE A 8 9.84 -21.71 -34.22
N ILE A 9 8.90 -22.36 -34.93
CA ILE A 9 7.62 -22.76 -34.35
C ILE A 9 7.82 -23.68 -33.15
N LEU A 10 8.70 -24.67 -33.29
CA LEU A 10 9.01 -25.59 -32.18
C LEU A 10 9.59 -24.83 -30.98
N LEU A 11 10.51 -23.89 -31.20
CA LEU A 11 11.06 -23.05 -30.13
C LEU A 11 9.98 -22.25 -29.43
N LEU A 12 9.07 -21.60 -30.16
CA LEU A 12 7.96 -20.82 -29.60
C LEU A 12 7.00 -21.71 -28.79
N VAL A 13 6.72 -22.93 -29.28
CA VAL A 13 5.90 -23.91 -28.54
C VAL A 13 6.59 -24.32 -27.23
N ILE A 14 7.91 -24.60 -27.26
CA ILE A 14 8.66 -24.93 -26.04
C ILE A 14 8.64 -23.76 -25.06
N LEU A 15 8.88 -22.53 -25.52
CA LEU A 15 8.86 -21.33 -24.67
C LEU A 15 7.47 -21.12 -24.05
N PHE A 16 6.40 -21.35 -24.81
CA PHE A 16 5.04 -21.27 -24.30
C PHE A 16 4.80 -22.29 -23.17
N PHE A 17 5.17 -23.55 -23.36
CA PHE A 17 4.99 -24.57 -22.32
C PHE A 17 5.86 -24.30 -21.07
N VAL A 18 7.08 -23.80 -21.25
CA VAL A 18 7.95 -23.41 -20.13
C VAL A 18 7.34 -22.26 -19.36
N ASP A 19 6.80 -21.24 -20.04
CA ASP A 19 6.13 -20.10 -19.42
C ASP A 19 4.90 -20.56 -18.60
N GLU A 20 4.02 -21.36 -19.19
CA GLU A 20 2.84 -21.90 -18.53
C GLU A 20 3.20 -22.76 -17.30
N LEU A 21 4.15 -23.68 -17.43
CA LEU A 21 4.55 -24.56 -16.34
C LEU A 21 5.14 -23.77 -15.17
N THR A 22 6.08 -22.85 -15.46
CA THR A 22 6.71 -22.03 -14.43
C THR A 22 5.72 -21.03 -13.82
N GLY A 23 4.85 -20.44 -14.61
CA GLY A 23 3.78 -19.56 -14.12
C GLY A 23 2.86 -20.28 -13.14
N HIS A 24 2.41 -21.50 -13.47
CA HIS A 24 1.60 -22.33 -12.57
C HIS A 24 2.35 -22.71 -11.29
N LEU A 25 3.64 -23.04 -11.39
CA LEU A 25 4.46 -23.33 -10.22
C LEU A 25 4.54 -22.13 -9.28
N PHE A 26 4.85 -20.94 -9.78
CA PHE A 26 4.92 -19.74 -8.95
C PHE A 26 3.55 -19.33 -8.38
N LYS A 27 2.47 -19.51 -9.13
CA LYS A 27 1.12 -19.33 -8.64
C LYS A 27 0.82 -20.27 -7.47
N TYR A 28 1.17 -21.53 -7.60
CA TYR A 28 1.03 -22.50 -6.53
C TYR A 28 1.83 -22.08 -5.28
N MET A 29 3.11 -21.74 -5.44
CA MET A 29 3.96 -21.28 -4.34
C MET A 29 3.40 -20.02 -3.67
N GLN A 30 2.94 -19.05 -4.44
CA GLN A 30 2.30 -17.83 -3.92
C GLN A 30 1.11 -18.16 -3.01
N TYR A 31 0.16 -18.97 -3.50
CA TYR A 31 -1.06 -19.28 -2.75
C TYR A 31 -0.81 -20.16 -1.52
N HIS A 32 0.31 -20.89 -1.48
CA HIS A 32 0.69 -21.75 -0.35
C HIS A 32 1.76 -21.15 0.55
N SER A 33 2.20 -19.92 0.29
CA SER A 33 3.11 -19.18 1.19
C SER A 33 2.38 -18.77 2.46
N LYS A 34 2.89 -19.22 3.61
CA LYS A 34 2.29 -19.00 4.94
C LYS A 34 2.84 -17.75 5.66
N GLY A 35 3.77 -17.04 5.07
CA GLY A 35 4.40 -15.86 5.67
C GLY A 35 5.13 -15.01 4.63
N GLY A 36 5.90 -14.04 5.12
CA GLY A 36 6.57 -13.06 4.29
C GLY A 36 5.60 -12.15 3.54
N ASP A 37 6.13 -11.38 2.62
CA ASP A 37 5.33 -10.45 1.82
C ASP A 37 4.35 -11.17 0.89
N THR A 38 4.73 -12.35 0.38
CA THR A 38 3.89 -13.15 -0.52
C THR A 38 2.67 -13.70 0.22
N GLY A 39 2.86 -14.30 1.40
CA GLY A 39 1.76 -14.79 2.22
C GLY A 39 0.85 -13.66 2.71
N ARG A 40 1.42 -12.52 3.09
CA ARG A 40 0.68 -11.32 3.47
C ARG A 40 -0.25 -10.81 2.36
N MET A 41 0.24 -10.73 1.12
CA MET A 41 -0.59 -10.31 -0.01
C MET A 41 -1.72 -11.31 -0.31
N THR A 42 -1.44 -12.60 -0.22
CA THR A 42 -2.44 -13.66 -0.39
C THR A 42 -3.48 -13.61 0.74
N TYR A 43 -3.06 -13.38 1.99
CA TYR A 43 -3.98 -13.19 3.11
C TYR A 43 -4.94 -12.01 2.89
N ILE A 44 -4.41 -10.85 2.49
CA ILE A 44 -5.22 -9.66 2.18
C ILE A 44 -6.24 -9.97 1.08
N ALA A 45 -5.81 -10.65 0.02
CA ALA A 45 -6.67 -10.94 -1.13
C ALA A 45 -7.78 -11.92 -0.82
N ASP A 46 -7.49 -12.99 -0.07
CA ASP A 46 -8.36 -14.17 -0.03
C ASP A 46 -8.96 -14.49 1.35
N SER A 47 -8.35 -14.00 2.44
CA SER A 47 -8.72 -14.44 3.81
C SER A 47 -9.05 -13.32 4.78
N MET A 48 -8.49 -12.12 4.58
CA MET A 48 -8.67 -10.97 5.47
C MET A 48 -10.15 -10.61 5.65
N ASN A 49 -10.57 -10.33 6.89
CA ASN A 49 -11.96 -9.99 7.25
C ASN A 49 -12.07 -9.06 8.46
N GLU A 50 -11.03 -8.31 8.76
CA GLU A 50 -11.00 -7.41 9.91
C GLU A 50 -11.90 -6.20 9.75
N ASP A 51 -12.36 -5.67 10.91
CA ASP A 51 -13.26 -4.51 10.98
C ASP A 51 -12.57 -3.20 10.61
N ILE A 52 -11.28 -3.07 10.97
CA ILE A 52 -10.47 -1.86 10.74
C ILE A 52 -9.30 -2.22 9.84
N LEU A 53 -9.17 -1.48 8.75
CA LEU A 53 -8.00 -1.59 7.87
C LEU A 53 -7.20 -0.29 7.86
N ILE A 54 -5.88 -0.40 7.86
CA ILE A 54 -4.97 0.74 7.74
C ILE A 54 -4.31 0.65 6.37
N PHE A 55 -4.49 1.68 5.53
CA PHE A 55 -3.89 1.80 4.21
C PHE A 55 -2.88 2.94 4.16
N GLY A 56 -1.97 2.88 3.22
CA GLY A 56 -0.98 3.89 2.93
C GLY A 56 0.40 3.29 2.64
N SER A 57 1.41 4.14 2.72
CA SER A 57 2.81 3.79 2.40
C SER A 57 3.58 3.27 3.62
N SER A 58 4.90 3.55 3.66
CA SER A 58 5.78 3.20 4.79
C SER A 58 5.32 3.82 6.11
N ARG A 59 4.75 5.03 6.11
CA ARG A 59 4.21 5.59 7.36
C ARG A 59 3.02 4.78 7.85
N ALA A 60 2.16 4.30 6.99
CA ALA A 60 1.07 3.41 7.41
C ALA A 60 1.60 2.13 8.07
N ILE A 61 2.54 1.43 7.43
CA ILE A 61 3.04 0.15 7.95
C ILE A 61 3.84 0.28 9.24
N HIS A 62 4.47 1.46 9.50
CA HIS A 62 5.35 1.67 10.65
C HIS A 62 4.74 2.52 11.77
N HIS A 63 3.67 3.28 11.53
CA HIS A 63 3.16 4.27 12.49
C HIS A 63 1.90 3.84 13.24
N TYR A 64 1.24 2.77 12.81
CA TYR A 64 -0.05 2.34 13.39
C TYR A 64 0.05 0.90 13.86
N ASP A 65 -0.09 0.70 15.17
CA ASP A 65 -0.09 -0.62 15.79
C ASP A 65 -1.54 -1.17 15.86
N PRO A 66 -1.88 -2.21 15.07
CA PRO A 66 -3.21 -2.79 15.07
C PRO A 66 -3.65 -3.32 16.43
N LYS A 67 -2.71 -3.87 17.22
CA LYS A 67 -3.04 -4.43 18.53
C LYS A 67 -3.55 -3.36 19.49
N ILE A 68 -2.96 -2.18 19.49
CA ILE A 68 -3.41 -1.06 20.33
C ILE A 68 -4.82 -0.61 19.93
N LEU A 69 -5.11 -0.58 18.62
CA LEU A 69 -6.46 -0.26 18.12
C LEU A 69 -7.46 -1.33 18.52
N GLU A 70 -7.14 -2.61 18.39
CA GLU A 70 -7.99 -3.73 18.79
C GLU A 70 -8.33 -3.67 20.27
N ASP A 71 -7.31 -3.54 21.12
CA ASP A 71 -7.47 -3.52 22.58
C ASP A 71 -8.33 -2.31 23.02
N SER A 72 -8.24 -1.18 22.30
CA SER A 72 -8.94 0.06 22.67
C SER A 72 -10.35 0.17 22.08
N LEU A 73 -10.58 -0.36 20.89
CA LEU A 73 -11.84 -0.21 20.16
C LEU A 73 -12.70 -1.47 20.17
N GLN A 74 -12.13 -2.61 20.61
CA GLN A 74 -12.79 -3.93 20.60
C GLN A 74 -13.28 -4.34 19.20
N LEU A 75 -12.50 -3.99 18.19
CA LEU A 75 -12.71 -4.30 16.78
C LEU A 75 -11.43 -4.91 16.22
N SER A 76 -11.55 -5.93 15.37
CA SER A 76 -10.41 -6.53 14.70
C SER A 76 -9.71 -5.52 13.76
N CYS A 77 -8.39 -5.55 13.69
CA CYS A 77 -7.60 -4.58 12.91
C CYS A 77 -6.46 -5.25 12.14
N TYR A 78 -6.23 -4.82 10.90
CA TYR A 78 -5.09 -5.23 10.10
C TYR A 78 -4.43 -4.03 9.41
N ASN A 79 -3.09 -4.01 9.44
CA ASN A 79 -2.32 -2.97 8.76
C ASN A 79 -1.93 -3.43 7.34
N CYS A 80 -2.57 -2.85 6.34
CA CYS A 80 -2.32 -3.10 4.92
C CYS A 80 -1.26 -2.17 4.32
N GLY A 81 -0.65 -1.26 5.10
CA GLY A 81 0.37 -0.33 4.64
C GLY A 81 1.54 -1.04 3.96
N ARG A 82 2.18 -0.38 2.97
CA ARG A 82 3.30 -0.96 2.24
C ARG A 82 4.33 0.07 1.83
N ASP A 83 5.60 -0.21 2.16
CA ASP A 83 6.72 0.65 1.82
C ASP A 83 6.75 1.02 0.33
N GLY A 84 6.96 2.32 0.04
CA GLY A 84 7.11 2.82 -1.32
C GLY A 84 5.85 2.77 -2.18
N ASN A 85 4.68 2.45 -1.60
CA ASN A 85 3.42 2.36 -2.32
C ASN A 85 2.44 3.45 -1.89
N GLY A 86 1.46 3.75 -2.75
CA GLY A 86 0.45 4.78 -2.51
C GLY A 86 -0.94 4.35 -2.95
N ILE A 87 -1.80 5.33 -3.22
CA ILE A 87 -3.24 5.13 -3.46
C ILE A 87 -3.55 4.16 -4.60
N ILE A 88 -2.76 4.14 -5.68
CA ILE A 88 -2.99 3.23 -6.82
C ILE A 88 -2.89 1.77 -6.35
N PHE A 89 -1.82 1.45 -5.61
CA PHE A 89 -1.62 0.12 -5.03
C PHE A 89 -2.68 -0.19 -3.96
N SER A 90 -2.95 0.75 -3.06
CA SER A 90 -3.91 0.58 -1.98
C SER A 90 -5.33 0.34 -2.51
N TYR A 91 -5.74 1.05 -3.56
CA TYR A 91 -6.99 0.79 -4.24
C TYR A 91 -7.00 -0.59 -4.93
N GLY A 92 -5.88 -0.98 -5.54
CA GLY A 92 -5.73 -2.33 -6.08
C GLY A 92 -5.91 -3.42 -5.02
N MET A 93 -5.29 -3.27 -3.84
CA MET A 93 -5.52 -4.18 -2.71
C MET A 93 -6.99 -4.21 -2.27
N TYR A 94 -7.62 -3.04 -2.16
CA TYR A 94 -9.04 -2.95 -1.83
C TYR A 94 -9.90 -3.72 -2.83
N ARG A 95 -9.60 -3.65 -4.13
CA ARG A 95 -10.29 -4.40 -5.17
C ARG A 95 -10.18 -5.92 -5.00
N LEU A 96 -9.08 -6.43 -4.43
CA LEU A 96 -8.87 -7.87 -4.25
C LEU A 96 -9.89 -8.49 -3.27
N PHE A 97 -10.34 -7.74 -2.27
CA PHE A 97 -11.23 -8.30 -1.23
C PHE A 97 -12.63 -7.69 -1.17
N ARG A 98 -12.85 -6.52 -1.79
CA ARG A 98 -14.09 -5.75 -1.61
C ARG A 98 -15.37 -6.51 -1.97
N ASP A 99 -15.29 -7.47 -2.90
CA ASP A 99 -16.44 -8.26 -3.32
C ASP A 99 -16.73 -9.41 -2.35
N ARG A 100 -15.80 -9.71 -1.44
CA ARG A 100 -15.90 -10.74 -0.42
C ARG A 100 -16.41 -10.20 0.91
N TYR A 101 -15.95 -9.03 1.34
CA TYR A 101 -16.41 -8.37 2.57
C TYR A 101 -16.20 -6.85 2.52
N SER A 102 -16.81 -6.15 3.50
CA SER A 102 -16.62 -4.71 3.68
C SER A 102 -16.18 -4.43 5.11
N PRO A 103 -15.00 -3.82 5.33
CA PRO A 103 -14.58 -3.42 6.67
C PRO A 103 -15.49 -2.29 7.19
N LYS A 104 -15.58 -2.14 8.51
CA LYS A 104 -16.31 -1.03 9.14
C LYS A 104 -15.61 0.30 8.89
N ILE A 105 -14.25 0.28 8.99
CA ILE A 105 -13.42 1.48 8.82
C ILE A 105 -12.21 1.17 7.94
N ILE A 106 -11.85 2.14 7.09
CA ILE A 106 -10.53 2.24 6.46
C ILE A 106 -9.89 3.55 6.93
N ILE A 107 -8.71 3.43 7.55
CA ILE A 107 -7.83 4.55 7.87
C ILE A 107 -6.78 4.62 6.76
N TYR A 108 -6.71 5.74 6.05
CA TYR A 108 -5.73 5.95 5.00
C TYR A 108 -4.71 7.01 5.42
N ASP A 109 -3.46 6.61 5.64
CA ASP A 109 -2.36 7.55 5.92
C ASP A 109 -1.79 8.10 4.61
N VAL A 110 -2.07 9.38 4.34
CA VAL A 110 -1.69 10.05 3.08
C VAL A 110 -0.23 10.52 3.15
N VAL A 111 0.55 10.15 2.15
CA VAL A 111 1.94 10.60 1.96
C VAL A 111 2.08 11.30 0.61
N GLN A 112 2.44 12.58 0.61
CA GLN A 112 2.40 13.41 -0.60
C GLN A 112 3.17 12.82 -1.80
N SER A 113 4.36 12.27 -1.59
CA SER A 113 5.19 11.72 -2.68
C SER A 113 4.53 10.51 -3.36
N PHE A 114 3.91 9.62 -2.57
CA PHE A 114 3.31 8.42 -3.11
C PHE A 114 1.86 8.62 -3.56
N ASP A 115 1.15 9.57 -2.95
CA ASP A 115 -0.30 9.71 -3.09
C ASP A 115 -0.76 10.94 -3.86
N LEU A 116 0.06 11.99 -3.95
CA LEU A 116 -0.38 13.27 -4.51
C LEU A 116 0.53 13.77 -5.63
N ILE A 117 1.86 13.60 -5.51
CA ILE A 117 2.82 14.18 -6.45
C ILE A 117 3.01 13.27 -7.66
N ASN A 118 3.07 13.90 -8.84
CA ASN A 118 3.42 13.21 -10.08
C ASN A 118 4.94 13.02 -10.16
N GLU A 119 5.40 11.80 -9.99
CA GLU A 119 6.80 11.40 -10.15
C GLU A 119 7.11 10.81 -11.54
N GLY A 120 6.13 10.77 -12.45
CA GLY A 120 6.29 10.26 -13.82
C GLY A 120 6.38 8.74 -13.96
N ASN A 121 6.20 7.99 -12.87
CA ASN A 121 6.27 6.52 -12.87
C ASN A 121 5.23 5.92 -11.92
N ASN A 122 4.00 5.76 -12.40
CA ASN A 122 2.94 5.08 -11.66
C ASN A 122 2.95 3.55 -11.84
N GLU A 123 3.71 3.02 -12.81
CA GLU A 123 3.82 1.58 -13.07
C GLU A 123 4.43 0.82 -11.89
N LYS A 124 5.30 1.47 -11.09
CA LYS A 124 5.88 0.88 -9.89
C LYS A 124 4.84 0.39 -8.88
N TYR A 125 3.67 1.01 -8.84
CA TYR A 125 2.58 0.63 -7.93
C TYR A 125 1.82 -0.63 -8.36
N LEU A 126 2.10 -1.15 -9.56
CA LEU A 126 1.47 -2.37 -10.08
C LEU A 126 2.23 -3.64 -9.67
N ASP A 127 3.47 -3.53 -9.21
CA ASP A 127 4.39 -4.67 -9.02
C ASP A 127 3.80 -5.80 -8.17
N TRP A 128 3.19 -5.49 -7.03
CA TRP A 128 2.61 -6.47 -6.14
C TRP A 128 1.19 -6.90 -6.54
N LEU A 129 0.55 -6.16 -7.43
CA LEU A 129 -0.76 -6.49 -7.98
C LEU A 129 -0.67 -7.47 -9.16
N ARG A 130 0.51 -7.61 -9.79
CA ARG A 130 0.71 -8.54 -10.92
C ARG A 130 0.32 -9.97 -10.62
N TYR A 131 0.53 -10.44 -9.40
CA TYR A 131 0.14 -11.78 -8.96
C TYR A 131 -1.36 -12.04 -9.09
N PHE A 132 -2.13 -11.00 -8.98
CA PHE A 132 -3.59 -11.02 -8.95
C PHE A 132 -4.21 -10.46 -10.23
N TYR A 133 -3.43 -10.39 -11.32
CA TYR A 133 -3.89 -9.79 -12.58
C TYR A 133 -5.20 -10.38 -13.09
N ASP A 134 -5.46 -11.67 -12.86
CA ASP A 134 -6.71 -12.36 -13.25
C ASP A 134 -7.88 -12.12 -12.28
N LYS A 135 -7.67 -11.44 -11.14
CA LYS A 135 -8.76 -11.10 -10.23
C LYS A 135 -9.62 -9.98 -10.83
N PRO A 136 -10.94 -10.01 -10.61
CA PRO A 136 -11.86 -9.03 -11.21
C PRO A 136 -11.47 -7.57 -10.97
N GLY A 137 -11.28 -6.82 -12.06
CA GLY A 137 -10.99 -5.39 -12.03
C GLY A 137 -9.54 -5.01 -11.72
N ILE A 138 -8.64 -5.97 -11.53
CA ILE A 138 -7.20 -5.69 -11.40
C ILE A 138 -6.62 -5.34 -12.77
N ASP A 139 -6.98 -6.08 -13.81
CA ASP A 139 -6.61 -5.82 -15.21
C ASP A 139 -6.93 -4.38 -15.64
N SER A 140 -8.07 -3.84 -15.18
CA SER A 140 -8.48 -2.46 -15.49
C SER A 140 -7.56 -1.42 -14.88
N ILE A 141 -7.00 -1.66 -13.68
CA ILE A 141 -6.01 -0.78 -13.05
C ILE A 141 -4.73 -0.75 -13.89
N PHE A 142 -4.27 -1.91 -14.36
CA PHE A 142 -3.11 -2.00 -15.23
C PHE A 142 -3.33 -1.23 -16.54
N ALA A 143 -4.44 -1.45 -17.20
CA ALA A 143 -4.79 -0.77 -18.45
C ALA A 143 -4.96 0.75 -18.29
N ASP A 144 -5.37 1.22 -17.11
CA ASP A 144 -5.53 2.63 -16.79
C ASP A 144 -4.17 3.34 -16.61
N ILE A 145 -3.19 2.64 -16.06
CA ILE A 145 -1.83 3.18 -15.87
C ILE A 145 -1.04 3.12 -17.19
N ASP A 146 -1.03 1.96 -17.87
CA ASP A 146 -0.41 1.79 -19.18
C ASP A 146 -1.20 0.77 -20.01
N LYS A 147 -1.78 1.21 -21.12
CA LYS A 147 -2.55 0.35 -22.05
C LYS A 147 -1.74 -0.83 -22.58
N SER A 148 -0.41 -0.75 -22.61
CA SER A 148 0.46 -1.83 -23.07
C SER A 148 0.59 -2.97 -22.05
N GLU A 149 0.25 -2.74 -20.77
CA GLU A 149 0.37 -3.76 -19.71
C GLU A 149 -0.45 -5.01 -20.03
N ARG A 150 -1.63 -4.88 -20.67
CA ARG A 150 -2.43 -6.04 -21.12
C ARG A 150 -1.65 -7.02 -21.99
N TYR A 151 -0.75 -6.52 -22.84
CA TYR A 151 0.10 -7.37 -23.69
C TYR A 151 1.30 -7.91 -22.93
N LYS A 152 1.85 -7.10 -22.03
CA LYS A 152 2.98 -7.49 -21.18
C LYS A 152 2.59 -8.62 -20.20
N MET A 153 1.29 -8.72 -19.83
CA MET A 153 0.75 -9.75 -18.92
C MET A 153 0.37 -11.07 -19.62
N ILE A 154 0.51 -11.18 -20.94
CA ILE A 154 0.25 -12.43 -21.68
C ILE A 154 1.17 -13.55 -21.18
N PRO A 155 2.51 -13.39 -21.08
CA PRO A 155 3.36 -14.41 -20.47
C PRO A 155 3.07 -14.55 -18.97
N GLN A 156 2.82 -15.77 -18.50
CA GLN A 156 2.51 -16.08 -17.10
C GLN A 156 3.66 -15.68 -16.16
N MET A 157 4.90 -15.94 -16.56
CA MET A 157 6.08 -15.57 -15.78
C MET A 157 6.23 -14.06 -15.55
N ARG A 158 5.66 -13.22 -16.42
CA ARG A 158 5.68 -11.76 -16.25
C ARG A 158 5.06 -11.33 -14.92
N ARG A 159 4.06 -12.07 -14.44
CA ARG A 159 3.37 -11.80 -13.17
C ARG A 159 4.28 -11.91 -11.97
N TYR A 160 5.30 -12.74 -12.06
CA TYR A 160 6.25 -13.05 -10.98
C TYR A 160 7.62 -12.42 -11.19
N ASN A 161 7.83 -11.68 -12.30
CA ASN A 161 9.11 -11.06 -12.63
C ASN A 161 9.60 -10.15 -11.51
N GLY A 162 10.87 -10.30 -11.14
CA GLY A 162 11.51 -9.57 -10.04
C GLY A 162 11.15 -10.11 -8.65
N LYS A 163 10.31 -11.16 -8.53
CA LYS A 163 9.83 -11.71 -7.25
C LYS A 163 10.09 -13.22 -7.07
N PHE A 164 10.75 -13.87 -8.02
CA PHE A 164 10.99 -15.32 -7.96
C PHE A 164 11.66 -15.76 -6.66
N ILE A 165 12.73 -15.06 -6.26
CA ILE A 165 13.48 -15.37 -5.04
C ILE A 165 12.59 -15.15 -3.81
N GLN A 166 11.86 -14.03 -3.76
CA GLN A 166 10.96 -13.70 -2.66
C GLN A 166 9.88 -14.77 -2.48
N ILE A 167 9.16 -15.12 -3.55
CA ILE A 167 8.10 -16.13 -3.51
C ILE A 167 8.66 -17.49 -3.07
N THR A 168 9.79 -17.89 -3.63
CA THR A 168 10.45 -19.16 -3.27
C THR A 168 10.87 -19.17 -1.82
N SER A 169 11.47 -18.08 -1.32
CA SER A 169 11.87 -17.93 0.07
C SER A 169 10.67 -17.98 1.01
N ASP A 170 9.62 -17.22 0.71
CA ASP A 170 8.40 -17.13 1.52
C ASP A 170 7.63 -18.47 1.56
N TYR A 171 7.72 -19.26 0.48
CA TYR A 171 7.14 -20.59 0.40
C TYR A 171 7.93 -21.64 1.21
N ILE A 172 9.27 -21.66 1.07
CA ILE A 172 10.14 -22.69 1.69
C ILE A 172 10.41 -22.35 3.16
N ARG A 173 10.61 -21.07 3.49
CA ARG A 173 10.97 -20.58 4.82
C ARG A 173 10.11 -19.37 5.19
N PRO A 174 8.81 -19.58 5.46
CA PRO A 174 7.91 -18.49 5.78
C PRO A 174 8.39 -17.79 7.06
N GLN A 175 8.67 -16.50 6.95
CA GLN A 175 9.00 -15.65 8.10
C GLN A 175 7.79 -14.78 8.44
N GLN A 176 7.46 -14.72 9.72
CA GLN A 176 6.49 -13.74 10.20
C GLN A 176 7.26 -12.47 10.57
N SER A 177 7.26 -11.50 9.67
CA SER A 177 8.01 -10.24 9.80
C SER A 177 7.17 -9.08 10.33
N ASP A 178 5.89 -9.33 10.64
CA ASP A 178 4.96 -8.30 11.08
C ASP A 178 3.99 -8.80 12.16
N ILE A 179 3.33 -7.85 12.82
CA ILE A 179 2.27 -8.07 13.80
C ILE A 179 0.97 -7.57 13.17
N LYS A 180 0.17 -8.47 12.60
CA LYS A 180 -1.05 -8.08 11.87
C LYS A 180 -0.78 -7.02 10.79
N GLY A 181 0.30 -7.20 10.05
CA GLY A 181 0.76 -6.30 9.01
C GLY A 181 1.59 -5.11 9.47
N TYR A 182 1.62 -4.75 10.76
CA TYR A 182 2.47 -3.71 11.33
C TYR A 182 3.92 -4.18 11.44
N ARG A 183 4.86 -3.33 11.06
CA ARG A 183 6.30 -3.57 11.15
C ARG A 183 6.96 -2.49 12.01
N PRO A 184 7.16 -2.75 13.32
CA PRO A 184 7.82 -1.79 14.20
C PRO A 184 9.26 -1.53 13.76
N LEU A 185 9.70 -0.27 13.84
CA LEU A 185 11.10 0.13 13.68
C LEU A 185 11.73 0.28 15.06
N GLU A 186 12.90 -0.35 15.26
CA GLU A 186 13.53 -0.44 16.59
C GLU A 186 14.53 0.70 16.88
N GLY A 187 15.00 1.39 15.84
CA GLY A 187 16.05 2.38 15.96
C GLY A 187 15.58 3.72 16.55
N ILE A 188 16.55 4.52 16.96
CA ILE A 188 16.37 5.95 17.27
C ILE A 188 17.26 6.73 16.33
N MET A 189 16.72 7.75 15.70
CA MET A 189 17.44 8.63 14.77
C MET A 189 18.70 9.19 15.42
N LYS A 190 19.87 8.82 14.87
CA LYS A 190 21.18 9.20 15.41
C LYS A 190 21.57 10.63 15.06
N TYR A 191 21.30 11.01 13.82
CA TYR A 191 21.74 12.30 13.27
C TYR A 191 20.53 13.15 12.90
N GLU A 192 20.64 14.46 13.11
CA GLU A 192 19.68 15.41 12.59
C GLU A 192 19.78 15.42 11.07
N PRO A 193 18.65 15.43 10.34
CA PRO A 193 18.69 15.61 8.91
C PRO A 193 19.32 16.97 8.60
N ILE A 194 20.26 17.02 7.68
CA ILE A 194 20.79 18.27 7.16
C ILE A 194 19.64 18.98 6.43
N GLU A 195 19.18 20.09 6.99
CA GLU A 195 18.21 20.94 6.31
C GLU A 195 18.90 21.53 5.06
N ASN A 196 18.76 20.87 3.94
CA ASN A 196 19.08 21.46 2.66
C ASN A 196 18.02 22.54 2.37
N ASN A 197 18.25 23.74 2.86
CA ASN A 197 17.43 24.94 2.63
C ASN A 197 17.45 25.42 1.16
N THR A 198 17.85 24.60 0.22
CA THR A 198 17.71 24.89 -1.20
C THR A 198 16.25 24.64 -1.58
N PRO A 199 15.42 25.67 -1.78
CA PRO A 199 14.06 25.45 -2.27
C PRO A 199 14.17 24.74 -3.62
N SER A 200 13.68 23.51 -3.69
CA SER A 200 13.53 22.82 -4.94
C SER A 200 12.61 23.68 -5.82
N LYS A 201 13.18 24.33 -6.83
CA LYS A 201 12.46 25.13 -7.84
C LYS A 201 11.57 24.27 -8.75
N LYS A 202 11.48 22.96 -8.54
CA LYS A 202 10.52 22.11 -9.27
C LYS A 202 9.11 22.45 -8.82
N SER A 203 8.30 22.96 -9.73
CA SER A 203 6.86 23.11 -9.50
C SER A 203 6.29 21.74 -9.14
N ILE A 204 5.75 21.63 -7.93
CA ILE A 204 5.07 20.40 -7.48
C ILE A 204 3.82 20.25 -8.37
N ARG A 205 3.78 19.18 -9.15
CA ARG A 205 2.63 18.85 -9.99
C ARG A 205 1.83 17.74 -9.32
N ILE A 206 0.57 17.98 -9.10
CA ILE A 206 -0.36 16.98 -8.57
C ILE A 206 -0.64 15.94 -9.68
N ASP A 207 -0.74 14.67 -9.27
CA ASP A 207 -1.05 13.55 -10.15
C ASP A 207 -2.56 13.31 -10.21
N GLU A 208 -3.15 13.60 -11.36
CA GLU A 208 -4.60 13.43 -11.58
C GLU A 208 -5.03 11.95 -11.51
N ASN A 209 -4.17 11.00 -11.90
CA ASN A 209 -4.47 9.59 -11.75
C ASN A 209 -4.58 9.20 -10.27
N LYS A 210 -3.65 9.65 -9.43
CA LYS A 210 -3.72 9.40 -7.98
C LYS A 210 -4.98 9.99 -7.37
N LEU A 211 -5.36 11.23 -7.74
CA LEU A 211 -6.63 11.83 -7.30
C LEU A 211 -7.85 11.05 -7.78
N LYS A 212 -7.83 10.53 -9.01
CA LYS A 212 -8.87 9.65 -9.53
C LYS A 212 -9.06 8.43 -8.65
N TYR A 213 -7.98 7.78 -8.22
CA TYR A 213 -8.03 6.59 -7.35
C TYR A 213 -8.55 6.92 -5.95
N PHE A 214 -8.25 8.09 -5.39
CA PHE A 214 -8.90 8.54 -4.16
C PHE A 214 -10.41 8.69 -4.32
N LYS A 215 -10.87 9.32 -5.41
CA LYS A 215 -12.30 9.46 -5.69
C LYS A 215 -12.99 8.10 -5.86
N MET A 216 -12.31 7.14 -6.51
CA MET A 216 -12.82 5.78 -6.64
C MET A 216 -12.93 5.08 -5.29
N LEU A 217 -11.91 5.18 -4.42
CA LEU A 217 -11.94 4.60 -3.08
C LEU A 217 -13.06 5.22 -2.23
N ILE A 218 -13.21 6.55 -2.26
CA ILE A 218 -14.29 7.28 -1.55
C ILE A 218 -15.65 6.76 -2.01
N LYS A 219 -15.89 6.70 -3.32
CA LYS A 219 -17.14 6.21 -3.89
C LYS A 219 -17.46 4.78 -3.43
N ASP A 220 -16.50 3.87 -3.59
CA ASP A 220 -16.65 2.47 -3.22
C ASP A 220 -16.93 2.30 -1.72
N CYS A 221 -16.24 3.06 -0.86
CA CYS A 221 -16.47 3.03 0.58
C CYS A 221 -17.89 3.50 0.95
N LYS A 222 -18.36 4.57 0.31
CA LYS A 222 -19.74 5.08 0.52
C LYS A 222 -20.80 4.06 0.08
N GLU A 223 -20.63 3.44 -1.09
CA GLU A 223 -21.55 2.43 -1.63
C GLU A 223 -21.63 1.18 -0.74
N ARG A 224 -20.56 0.89 0.02
CA ARG A 224 -20.48 -0.31 0.88
C ARG A 224 -20.64 -0.01 2.37
N ASN A 225 -21.01 1.22 2.75
CA ASN A 225 -21.12 1.65 4.13
C ASN A 225 -19.84 1.48 4.94
N THR A 226 -18.68 1.53 4.31
CA THR A 226 -17.36 1.56 4.96
C THR A 226 -17.01 3.00 5.29
N LYS A 227 -16.73 3.30 6.56
CA LYS A 227 -16.23 4.63 6.96
C LYS A 227 -14.79 4.80 6.50
N LEU A 228 -14.52 5.82 5.70
CA LEU A 228 -13.17 6.18 5.29
C LEU A 228 -12.69 7.37 6.11
N ILE A 229 -11.46 7.31 6.62
CA ILE A 229 -10.81 8.39 7.38
C ILE A 229 -9.46 8.65 6.71
N PHE A 230 -9.17 9.90 6.39
CA PHE A 230 -7.84 10.30 5.95
C PHE A 230 -7.05 10.84 7.14
N MET A 231 -5.81 10.38 7.24
CA MET A 231 -4.84 10.85 8.23
C MET A 231 -3.53 11.24 7.57
N VAL A 232 -2.80 12.15 8.19
CA VAL A 232 -1.42 12.46 7.87
C VAL A 232 -0.65 12.32 9.16
N SER A 233 0.07 11.22 9.33
CA SER A 233 0.79 10.91 10.55
C SER A 233 2.03 11.82 10.75
N PRO A 234 2.54 11.94 11.98
CA PRO A 234 3.66 12.82 12.31
C PRO A 234 4.94 12.55 11.51
N LYS A 235 5.65 13.62 11.20
CA LYS A 235 7.01 13.61 10.66
C LYS A 235 7.94 14.37 11.62
N TYR A 236 9.17 13.92 11.74
CA TYR A 236 10.15 14.67 12.54
C TYR A 236 10.35 16.08 12.00
N LYS A 237 10.19 17.10 12.88
CA LYS A 237 10.22 18.53 12.50
C LYS A 237 9.32 18.82 11.28
N GLY A 238 8.16 18.18 11.20
CA GLY A 238 7.19 18.43 10.13
C GLY A 238 6.75 19.90 10.14
N ASN A 239 6.80 20.54 8.98
CA ASN A 239 6.26 21.89 8.76
C ASN A 239 4.98 21.80 7.94
N GLU A 240 4.18 22.90 7.89
CA GLU A 240 3.04 22.92 6.99
C GLU A 240 3.43 22.62 5.55
N ASP A 241 2.70 21.70 4.94
CA ASP A 241 2.93 21.31 3.55
C ASP A 241 1.66 21.54 2.72
N ASN A 242 1.72 22.56 1.89
CA ASN A 242 0.59 22.97 1.04
C ASN A 242 0.15 21.89 0.03
N THR A 243 0.98 20.88 -0.21
CA THR A 243 0.62 19.76 -1.10
C THR A 243 -0.59 18.99 -0.60
N TYR A 244 -0.77 18.94 0.72
CA TYR A 244 -1.94 18.26 1.31
C TYR A 244 -3.26 19.02 1.13
N LYS A 245 -3.24 20.32 0.74
CA LYS A 245 -4.47 21.11 0.55
C LYS A 245 -5.41 20.46 -0.46
N VAL A 246 -4.91 19.81 -1.50
CA VAL A 246 -5.74 19.17 -2.52
C VAL A 246 -6.56 18.01 -1.93
N ILE A 247 -5.94 17.16 -1.11
CA ILE A 247 -6.66 16.04 -0.49
C ILE A 247 -7.58 16.53 0.67
N MET A 248 -7.18 17.57 1.38
CA MET A 248 -8.06 18.23 2.38
C MET A 248 -9.31 18.78 1.75
N GLN A 249 -9.21 19.44 0.59
CA GLN A 249 -10.36 19.96 -0.17
C GLN A 249 -11.25 18.82 -0.68
N LEU A 250 -10.66 17.75 -1.19
CA LEU A 250 -11.39 16.56 -1.63
C LEU A 250 -12.13 15.92 -0.44
N ALA A 251 -11.47 15.74 0.69
CA ALA A 251 -12.06 15.17 1.90
C ALA A 251 -13.26 16.03 2.39
N LYS A 252 -13.09 17.36 2.41
CA LYS A 252 -14.16 18.29 2.77
C LYS A 252 -15.35 18.21 1.80
N ALA A 253 -15.11 18.20 0.51
CA ALA A 253 -16.16 18.12 -0.52
C ALA A 253 -16.94 16.80 -0.44
N GLU A 254 -16.28 15.72 -0.03
CA GLU A 254 -16.86 14.38 0.07
C GLU A 254 -17.35 14.01 1.48
N ASN A 255 -17.25 14.92 2.45
CA ASN A 255 -17.57 14.70 3.88
C ASN A 255 -16.78 13.53 4.49
N ILE A 256 -15.49 13.41 4.15
CA ILE A 256 -14.58 12.44 4.72
C ILE A 256 -13.81 13.08 5.87
N PRO A 257 -13.78 12.48 7.08
CA PRO A 257 -12.94 12.95 8.17
C PRO A 257 -11.47 13.01 7.76
N PHE A 258 -10.81 14.14 8.04
CA PHE A 258 -9.42 14.37 7.71
C PHE A 258 -8.68 14.90 8.94
N PHE A 259 -7.64 14.19 9.39
CA PHE A 259 -6.82 14.55 10.54
C PHE A 259 -5.37 14.79 10.10
N TYR A 260 -4.88 16.00 10.36
CA TYR A 260 -3.54 16.44 9.96
C TYR A 260 -2.62 16.51 11.17
N HIS A 261 -1.79 15.47 11.37
CA HIS A 261 -0.85 15.37 12.49
C HIS A 261 0.61 15.52 12.06
N TYR A 262 0.86 15.97 10.83
CA TYR A 262 2.21 16.04 10.23
C TYR A 262 3.22 16.81 11.09
N ASN A 263 2.76 17.87 11.76
CA ASN A 263 3.51 18.71 12.69
C ASN A 263 2.99 18.60 14.12
N ASP A 264 2.57 17.41 14.55
CA ASP A 264 2.08 17.16 15.90
C ASP A 264 3.02 17.75 16.97
N ALA A 265 2.47 18.59 17.88
CA ALA A 265 3.28 19.37 18.82
C ALA A 265 4.02 18.53 19.87
N GLU A 266 3.54 17.32 20.14
CA GLU A 266 4.13 16.41 21.13
C GLU A 266 5.13 15.46 20.48
N ILE A 267 4.80 14.91 19.31
CA ILE A 267 5.57 13.83 18.66
C ILE A 267 6.63 14.42 17.74
N SER A 268 6.25 15.34 16.83
CA SER A 268 7.13 15.83 15.76
C SER A 268 8.43 16.48 16.22
N PRO A 269 8.51 17.21 17.34
CA PRO A 269 9.79 17.78 17.79
C PRO A 269 10.72 16.77 18.49
N ASN A 270 10.23 15.60 18.84
CA ASN A 270 10.95 14.65 19.69
C ASN A 270 11.66 13.55 18.87
N LYS A 271 12.93 13.73 18.60
CA LYS A 271 13.82 12.80 17.90
C LYS A 271 13.75 11.36 18.43
N LYS A 272 13.53 11.16 19.72
CA LYS A 272 13.45 9.83 20.36
C LYS A 272 12.31 8.96 19.84
N TYR A 273 11.31 9.54 19.18
CA TYR A 273 10.17 8.85 18.62
C TYR A 273 10.34 8.46 17.15
N PHE A 274 11.50 8.73 16.56
CA PHE A 274 11.75 8.51 15.14
C PHE A 274 12.97 7.63 14.90
N GLU A 275 12.90 6.76 13.90
CA GLU A 275 14.02 6.01 13.32
C GLU A 275 14.81 6.89 12.36
N ASP A 276 14.09 7.65 11.54
CA ASP A 276 14.61 8.65 10.60
C ASP A 276 13.66 9.85 10.52
N SER A 277 13.91 10.79 9.62
CA SER A 277 13.08 11.99 9.51
C SER A 277 11.63 11.75 9.07
N PHE A 278 11.30 10.60 8.52
CA PHE A 278 9.99 10.27 7.97
C PHE A 278 9.23 9.21 8.75
N HIS A 279 9.96 8.33 9.45
CA HIS A 279 9.38 7.15 10.07
C HIS A 279 9.52 7.17 11.59
N MET A 280 8.40 7.04 12.28
CA MET A 280 8.40 6.81 13.72
C MET A 280 8.96 5.41 14.02
N ASN A 281 9.70 5.33 15.15
CA ASN A 281 10.04 4.04 15.72
C ASN A 281 8.86 3.48 16.53
N LYS A 282 9.01 2.28 17.09
CA LYS A 282 7.95 1.61 17.85
C LYS A 282 7.36 2.45 18.98
N TYR A 283 8.18 3.25 19.65
CA TYR A 283 7.74 4.11 20.76
C TYR A 283 6.89 5.29 20.26
N GLY A 284 7.31 5.92 19.15
CA GLY A 284 6.53 6.96 18.49
C GLY A 284 5.20 6.43 17.95
N ALA A 285 5.25 5.26 17.29
CA ALA A 285 4.06 4.60 16.79
C ALA A 285 3.06 4.23 17.88
N GLU A 286 3.54 3.73 19.03
CA GLU A 286 2.68 3.42 20.18
C GLU A 286 1.97 4.67 20.71
N ILE A 287 2.71 5.75 20.93
CA ILE A 287 2.14 7.02 21.43
C ILE A 287 1.14 7.56 20.41
N TYR A 288 1.50 7.58 19.15
CA TYR A 288 0.63 8.10 18.09
C TYR A 288 -0.64 7.27 17.95
N THR A 289 -0.52 5.93 17.92
CA THR A 289 -1.69 5.06 17.81
C THR A 289 -2.66 5.28 18.98
N LYS A 290 -2.16 5.40 20.22
CA LYS A 290 -3.01 5.71 21.38
C LYS A 290 -3.70 7.08 21.25
N LYS A 291 -3.01 8.08 20.73
CA LYS A 291 -3.52 9.44 20.56
C LYS A 291 -4.73 9.50 19.63
N ILE A 292 -4.70 8.77 18.50
CA ILE A 292 -5.76 8.82 17.49
C ILE A 292 -7.00 7.99 17.83
N ILE A 293 -6.99 7.18 18.90
CA ILE A 293 -8.13 6.34 19.30
C ILE A 293 -9.40 7.16 19.48
N HIS A 294 -9.30 8.34 20.12
CA HIS A 294 -10.45 9.21 20.36
C HIS A 294 -11.09 9.69 19.04
N GLU A 295 -10.27 10.07 18.06
CA GLU A 295 -10.72 10.52 16.74
C GLU A 295 -11.42 9.40 15.99
N ILE A 296 -10.83 8.21 15.96
CA ILE A 296 -11.43 7.02 15.32
C ILE A 296 -12.77 6.67 16.00
N ARG A 297 -12.81 6.69 17.34
CA ARG A 297 -14.03 6.39 18.10
C ARG A 297 -15.16 7.38 17.81
N ASN A 298 -14.85 8.66 17.63
CA ASN A 298 -15.81 9.67 17.24
C ASN A 298 -16.35 9.46 15.82
N CYS A 299 -15.53 8.96 14.92
CA CYS A 299 -15.97 8.59 13.57
C CYS A 299 -16.84 7.32 13.55
N LEU A 300 -16.79 6.48 14.58
CA LEU A 300 -17.61 5.26 14.68
C LEU A 300 -19.06 5.54 15.11
N LYS A 301 -19.28 6.65 15.81
CA LYS A 301 -20.63 7.11 16.21
C LYS A 301 -21.39 7.67 14.99
#